data_fe1993d4426adc34761094527f6422d2
#
_entry.id   fe1993d4426adc34761094527f6422d2
#
_cell.length_a   1.000
_cell.length_b   1.000
_cell.length_c   1.000
_cell.angle_alpha   90.00
_cell.angle_beta   90.00
_cell.angle_gamma   90.00
#
_symmetry.space_group_name_H-M   'P 1'
#
loop_
_entity.id
_entity.type
_entity.pdbx_description
1 polymer ?
#
loop_
_entity_poly.entity_id
_entity_poly.type
_entity_poly.pdbx_seq_one_letter_code
_entity_poly.pdbx_strand_id
1 'polypeptide(L)'
;ATRYITKKVVLDAGLYSGDLEVYLTAYRPNGTDILVYYKILNRNDTQGFADGSWTLMTKTRNSDTLNSKFRNDLHEYTFAPGSLGLEQGYVSYTSTNGQTYNSFNQFAIKIVLVTTDKTVVPYLTDMRCIALPSNINSSIG
;
A
#
# COMPACT_ATOMS: atom_id res chain seq x y z
N ALA A 1 1.04 21.69 0.65
CA ALA A 1 2.33 21.04 0.74
C ALA A 1 2.16 19.52 0.73
N THR A 2 3.15 18.83 0.22
CA THR A 2 3.12 17.39 0.07
C THR A 2 4.44 16.81 0.55
N ARG A 3 4.36 15.71 1.30
CA ARG A 3 5.55 15.03 1.80
C ARG A 3 5.44 13.55 1.45
N TYR A 4 6.58 12.92 1.18
CA TYR A 4 6.64 11.52 0.80
C TYR A 4 7.39 10.69 1.81
N ILE A 5 6.95 9.47 1.96
CA ILE A 5 7.69 8.43 2.66
C ILE A 5 7.64 7.20 1.76
N THR A 6 8.80 6.59 1.50
CA THR A 6 8.87 5.44 0.61
C THR A 6 9.58 4.29 1.30
N LYS A 7 9.09 3.07 1.10
CA LYS A 7 9.71 1.86 1.61
C LYS A 7 9.66 0.78 0.54
N LYS A 8 10.80 0.13 0.29
CA LYS A 8 10.92 -0.98 -0.66
C LYS A 8 11.26 -2.26 0.09
N VAL A 9 10.60 -3.35 -0.27
CA VAL A 9 10.81 -4.66 0.36
C VAL A 9 11.00 -5.72 -0.72
N VAL A 10 12.01 -6.57 -0.52
CA VAL A 10 12.23 -7.75 -1.36
C VAL A 10 12.03 -8.97 -0.48
N LEU A 11 11.14 -9.87 -0.90
CA LEU A 11 10.88 -11.08 -0.16
C LEU A 11 12.03 -12.07 -0.33
N ASP A 12 12.20 -12.95 0.67
CA ASP A 12 13.24 -13.97 0.62
C ASP A 12 13.07 -14.86 -0.60
N ALA A 13 14.17 -15.48 -1.02
CA ALA A 13 14.19 -16.33 -2.18
C ALA A 13 13.14 -17.43 -2.07
N GLY A 14 12.38 -17.62 -3.13
CA GLY A 14 11.34 -18.64 -3.18
C GLY A 14 10.00 -18.21 -2.61
N LEU A 15 9.91 -17.02 -2.03
CA LEU A 15 8.64 -16.52 -1.48
C LEU A 15 7.96 -15.61 -2.48
N TYR A 16 6.67 -15.81 -2.62
CA TYR A 16 5.78 -14.99 -3.43
C TYR A 16 4.58 -14.58 -2.60
N SER A 17 4.09 -13.39 -2.83
CA SER A 17 2.86 -12.92 -2.21
C SER A 17 1.82 -12.65 -3.27
N GLY A 18 0.57 -12.80 -2.87
CA GLY A 18 -0.58 -12.50 -3.73
C GLY A 18 -1.40 -11.33 -3.24
N ASP A 19 -1.09 -10.79 -2.07
CA ASP A 19 -1.86 -9.68 -1.52
C ASP A 19 -0.98 -8.84 -0.62
N LEU A 20 -1.46 -7.63 -0.31
CA LEU A 20 -0.67 -6.65 0.41
C LEU A 20 -1.60 -5.77 1.22
N GLU A 21 -1.26 -5.56 2.48
CA GLU A 21 -2.01 -4.64 3.33
C GLU A 21 -1.05 -3.67 4.00
N VAL A 22 -1.52 -2.44 4.20
CA VAL A 22 -0.75 -1.40 4.88
C VAL A 22 -1.58 -0.86 6.03
N TYR A 23 -0.97 -0.79 7.21
CA TYR A 23 -1.57 -0.25 8.42
C TYR A 23 -0.75 0.94 8.85
N LEU A 24 -1.41 2.07 9.06
CA LEU A 24 -0.75 3.29 9.52
C LEU A 24 -1.42 3.77 10.80
N THR A 25 -0.60 4.23 11.75
CA THR A 25 -1.10 4.98 12.90
C THR A 25 -0.68 6.42 12.67
N ALA A 26 -1.65 7.33 12.69
CA ALA A 26 -1.38 8.67 12.22
C ALA A 26 -2.23 9.74 12.89
N TYR A 27 -1.69 10.93 12.88
CA TYR A 27 -2.41 12.16 13.16
C TYR A 27 -2.89 12.73 11.82
N ARG A 28 -4.21 12.74 11.63
CA ARG A 28 -4.83 13.20 10.39
C ARG A 28 -5.97 14.16 10.71
N PRO A 29 -5.67 15.42 10.96
CA PRO A 29 -6.72 16.41 11.26
C PRO A 29 -7.50 16.80 10.01
N ASN A 30 -8.59 17.51 10.20
CA ASN A 30 -9.36 18.05 9.09
C ASN A 30 -8.47 18.89 8.19
N GLY A 31 -8.72 18.82 6.89
CA GLY A 31 -7.93 19.55 5.91
C GLY A 31 -6.67 18.82 5.49
N THR A 32 -6.47 17.61 5.96
CA THR A 32 -5.34 16.78 5.56
C THR A 32 -5.82 15.45 5.04
N ASP A 33 -4.94 14.76 4.32
CA ASP A 33 -5.23 13.41 3.86
C ASP A 33 -3.94 12.61 3.78
N ILE A 34 -4.11 11.30 3.78
CA ILE A 34 -3.00 10.36 3.65
C ILE A 34 -3.32 9.46 2.47
N LEU A 35 -2.45 9.49 1.47
CA LEU A 35 -2.60 8.67 0.28
C LEU A 35 -1.50 7.62 0.31
N VAL A 36 -1.86 6.38 0.00
CA VAL A 36 -0.91 5.28 -0.01
C VAL A 36 -0.93 4.65 -1.40
N TYR A 37 0.26 4.51 -1.98
CA TYR A 37 0.44 3.90 -3.28
C TYR A 37 1.31 2.68 -3.13
N TYR A 38 1.13 1.71 -4.01
CA TYR A 38 1.97 0.53 -4.03
C TYR A 38 2.49 0.29 -5.44
N LYS A 39 3.56 -0.47 -5.49
CA LYS A 39 4.16 -0.95 -6.74
C LYS A 39 4.68 -2.34 -6.45
N ILE A 40 4.40 -3.28 -7.34
CA ILE A 40 4.79 -4.67 -7.15
C ILE A 40 5.54 -5.15 -8.37
N LEU A 41 6.35 -6.20 -8.18
CA LEU A 41 7.11 -6.80 -9.26
C LEU A 41 7.26 -8.28 -9.01
N ASN A 42 6.98 -9.06 -10.06
CA ASN A 42 7.20 -10.51 -10.05
C ASN A 42 8.65 -10.77 -10.47
N ARG A 43 9.27 -11.79 -9.86
CA ARG A 43 10.65 -12.14 -10.18
C ARG A 43 10.84 -12.44 -11.67
N ASN A 44 9.85 -13.01 -12.32
CA ASN A 44 9.95 -13.40 -13.72
C ASN A 44 9.72 -12.24 -14.69
N ASP A 45 9.35 -11.08 -14.17
CA ASP A 45 9.17 -9.90 -15.00
C ASP A 45 10.53 -9.29 -15.28
N THR A 46 10.78 -8.99 -16.55
CA THR A 46 12.07 -8.47 -16.98
C THR A 46 12.17 -6.96 -16.88
N GLN A 47 11.06 -6.26 -16.62
CA GLN A 47 11.14 -4.81 -16.48
C GLN A 47 11.85 -4.44 -15.17
N GLY A 48 12.50 -3.29 -15.16
CA GLY A 48 13.10 -2.77 -13.95
C GLY A 48 12.04 -2.34 -12.94
N PHE A 49 12.36 -2.44 -11.66
CA PHE A 49 11.41 -2.03 -10.64
C PHE A 49 11.01 -0.56 -10.77
N ALA A 50 11.96 0.28 -11.17
CA ALA A 50 11.69 1.70 -11.35
C ALA A 50 10.74 1.99 -12.50
N ASP A 51 10.60 1.07 -13.44
CA ASP A 51 9.75 1.27 -14.61
C ASP A 51 8.28 0.96 -14.36
N GLY A 52 7.98 0.37 -13.21
CA GLY A 52 6.61 0.08 -12.84
C GLY A 52 5.85 1.31 -12.42
N SER A 53 4.54 1.23 -12.46
CA SER A 53 3.66 2.33 -12.10
C SER A 53 3.19 2.22 -10.66
N TRP A 54 3.05 3.35 -10.00
CA TRP A 54 2.44 3.42 -8.68
C TRP A 54 0.92 3.33 -8.82
N THR A 55 0.29 2.55 -7.95
CA THR A 55 -1.16 2.39 -7.94
C THR A 55 -1.70 2.81 -6.58
N LEU A 56 -2.74 3.62 -6.59
CA LEU A 56 -3.35 4.09 -5.35
C LEU A 56 -4.04 2.94 -4.63
N MET A 57 -3.83 2.84 -3.33
CA MET A 57 -4.52 1.88 -2.50
C MET A 57 -5.84 2.44 -2.00
N THR A 58 -6.75 1.56 -1.65
CA THR A 58 -8.06 1.92 -1.13
C THR A 58 -8.05 1.86 0.39
N LYS A 59 -8.59 2.89 1.03
CA LYS A 59 -8.80 2.87 2.47
C LYS A 59 -9.90 1.87 2.81
N THR A 60 -9.69 1.12 3.88
CA THR A 60 -10.63 0.10 4.31
C THR A 60 -11.02 0.34 5.76
N ARG A 61 -12.05 -0.36 6.22
CA ARG A 61 -12.46 -0.41 7.63
C ARG A 61 -12.79 0.96 8.20
N ASN A 62 -13.53 1.77 7.45
CA ASN A 62 -13.95 3.10 7.90
C ASN A 62 -12.79 4.09 8.10
N SER A 63 -11.63 3.77 7.58
CA SER A 63 -10.46 4.62 7.75
C SER A 63 -10.66 6.01 7.16
N ASP A 64 -11.44 6.12 6.10
CA ASP A 64 -11.60 7.37 5.39
C ASP A 64 -12.46 8.39 6.14
N THR A 65 -13.17 7.98 7.19
CA THR A 65 -14.04 8.87 7.95
C THR A 65 -13.41 9.35 9.25
N LEU A 66 -12.24 8.83 9.61
CA LEU A 66 -11.61 9.15 10.88
C LEU A 66 -10.71 10.36 10.75
N ASN A 67 -10.97 11.38 11.56
CA ASN A 67 -10.13 12.56 11.63
C ASN A 67 -9.66 12.75 13.06
N SER A 68 -8.42 13.22 13.19
CA SER A 68 -7.86 13.55 14.50
C SER A 68 -8.41 14.89 14.96
N LYS A 69 -8.85 14.97 16.20
CA LYS A 69 -9.43 16.18 16.77
C LYS A 69 -8.41 17.02 17.48
N PHE A 70 -7.36 16.41 18.01
CA PHE A 70 -6.27 17.12 18.64
C PHE A 70 -4.98 16.34 18.41
N ARG A 71 -3.85 16.91 18.79
CA ARG A 71 -2.56 16.44 18.33
C ARG A 71 -2.21 15.01 18.72
N ASN A 72 -2.68 14.53 19.86
CA ASN A 72 -2.40 13.17 20.27
C ASN A 72 -3.58 12.21 20.00
N ASP A 73 -4.54 12.65 19.22
CA ASP A 73 -5.67 11.81 18.82
C ASP A 73 -5.25 11.04 17.57
N LEU A 74 -4.60 9.90 17.78
CA LEU A 74 -4.05 9.08 16.70
C LEU A 74 -5.04 8.00 16.34
N HIS A 75 -5.19 7.75 15.03
CA HIS A 75 -6.08 6.72 14.53
C HIS A 75 -5.31 5.75 13.66
N GLU A 76 -5.83 4.53 13.55
CA GLU A 76 -5.28 3.54 12.65
C GLU A 76 -6.02 3.60 11.32
N TYR A 77 -5.27 3.63 10.25
CA TYR A 77 -5.80 3.63 8.89
C TYR A 77 -5.29 2.40 8.17
N THR A 78 -6.17 1.74 7.45
CA THR A 78 -5.86 0.48 6.77
C THR A 78 -6.09 0.66 5.28
N PHE A 79 -5.15 0.12 4.48
CA PHE A 79 -5.18 0.25 3.04
C PHE A 79 -4.96 -1.10 2.38
N ALA A 80 -5.63 -1.32 1.26
CA ALA A 80 -5.50 -2.53 0.47
C ALA A 80 -5.50 -2.19 -1.01
N PRO A 81 -4.93 -3.05 -1.86
CA PRO A 81 -5.01 -2.85 -3.30
C PRO A 81 -6.42 -3.06 -3.79
N GLY A 82 -6.74 -2.42 -4.90
CA GLY A 82 -8.04 -2.58 -5.51
C GLY A 82 -9.13 -1.92 -4.72
N SER A 83 -10.35 -2.25 -5.04
CA SER A 83 -11.50 -1.64 -4.41
C SER A 83 -12.34 -2.70 -3.77
N LEU A 84 -13.17 -2.31 -2.84
CA LEU A 84 -14.24 -3.13 -2.41
C LEU A 84 -13.85 -4.44 -1.78
N GLY A 85 -13.33 -4.38 -0.69
CA GLY A 85 -13.33 -5.52 0.17
C GLY A 85 -12.62 -6.77 -0.27
N LEU A 86 -12.35 -6.93 -1.48
CA LEU A 86 -11.32 -7.81 -1.90
C LEU A 86 -11.24 -9.17 -1.27
N GLU A 87 -12.31 -9.86 -1.31
CA GLU A 87 -12.28 -11.23 -0.83
C GLU A 87 -11.35 -12.10 -1.61
N GLN A 88 -11.00 -11.67 -2.79
CA GLN A 88 -10.15 -12.49 -3.62
C GLN A 88 -8.76 -12.61 -3.09
N GLY A 89 -8.31 -11.59 -2.40
CA GLY A 89 -7.05 -11.69 -1.72
C GLY A 89 -5.86 -11.84 -2.61
N TYR A 90 -5.88 -11.27 -3.82
CA TYR A 90 -4.63 -11.15 -4.55
C TYR A 90 -4.68 -9.99 -5.52
N VAL A 91 -3.48 -9.53 -5.85
CA VAL A 91 -3.28 -8.40 -6.74
C VAL A 91 -2.68 -8.88 -8.03
N SER A 92 -2.92 -8.13 -9.09
CA SER A 92 -2.28 -8.38 -10.36
C SER A 92 -1.79 -7.08 -10.96
N TYR A 93 -0.86 -7.19 -11.89
CA TYR A 93 -0.40 -6.03 -12.64
C TYR A 93 0.03 -6.50 -14.03
N THR A 94 0.00 -5.58 -14.98
CA THR A 94 0.45 -5.87 -16.34
C THR A 94 1.78 -5.16 -16.56
N SER A 95 2.77 -5.94 -16.94
CA SER A 95 4.11 -5.43 -17.20
C SER A 95 4.16 -4.63 -18.51
N THR A 96 5.24 -3.89 -18.69
CA THR A 96 5.49 -3.18 -19.94
C THR A 96 5.61 -4.11 -21.14
N ASN A 97 5.89 -5.40 -20.93
CA ASN A 97 5.94 -6.37 -22.01
C ASN A 97 4.56 -6.94 -22.34
N GLY A 98 3.51 -6.49 -21.67
CA GLY A 98 2.14 -6.94 -21.94
C GLY A 98 1.72 -8.16 -21.16
N GLN A 99 2.60 -8.78 -20.41
CA GLN A 99 2.27 -9.96 -19.63
C GLN A 99 1.69 -9.56 -18.29
N THR A 100 0.66 -10.29 -17.83
CA THR A 100 0.02 -10.06 -16.53
C THR A 100 0.54 -11.05 -15.51
N TYR A 101 0.88 -10.54 -14.34
CA TYR A 101 1.34 -11.34 -13.22
C TYR A 101 0.37 -11.17 -12.05
N ASN A 102 0.09 -12.24 -11.33
CA ASN A 102 -0.82 -12.19 -10.19
C ASN A 102 -0.15 -12.57 -8.87
N SER A 103 1.16 -12.46 -8.83
CA SER A 103 1.94 -12.58 -7.61
C SER A 103 3.18 -11.72 -7.74
N PHE A 104 3.83 -11.46 -6.60
CA PHE A 104 5.01 -10.60 -6.59
C PHE A 104 5.98 -11.06 -5.52
N ASN A 105 7.23 -10.71 -5.68
CA ASN A 105 8.26 -10.93 -4.65
C ASN A 105 8.99 -9.64 -4.27
N GLN A 106 8.67 -8.53 -4.93
CA GLN A 106 9.14 -7.22 -4.55
C GLN A 106 7.96 -6.27 -4.50
N PHE A 107 7.98 -5.37 -3.55
CA PHE A 107 6.99 -4.31 -3.53
C PHE A 107 7.58 -3.05 -2.92
N ALA A 108 6.95 -1.93 -3.21
CA ALA A 108 7.28 -0.68 -2.55
C ALA A 108 5.98 0.03 -2.18
N ILE A 109 6.03 0.74 -1.07
CA ILE A 109 4.92 1.55 -0.58
C ILE A 109 5.38 3.00 -0.61
N LYS A 110 4.53 3.87 -1.12
CA LYS A 110 4.75 5.31 -1.08
C LYS A 110 3.60 5.95 -0.35
N ILE A 111 3.89 6.71 0.69
CA ILE A 111 2.90 7.41 1.47
C ILE A 111 3.04 8.89 1.18
N VAL A 112 1.92 9.53 0.85
CA VAL A 112 1.88 10.94 0.54
C VAL A 112 1.01 11.62 1.57
N LEU A 113 1.59 12.54 2.34
CA LEU A 113 0.87 13.32 3.33
C LEU A 113 0.50 14.65 2.69
N VAL A 114 -0.80 14.93 2.62
CA VAL A 114 -1.33 16.08 1.91
C VAL A 114 -2.00 17.02 2.89
N THR A 115 -1.76 18.32 2.73
CA THR A 115 -2.46 19.31 3.53
C THR A 115 -2.87 20.49 2.65
N THR A 116 -4.05 21.02 2.92
CA THR A 116 -4.53 22.24 2.28
C THR A 116 -4.25 23.48 3.14
N ASP A 117 -3.84 23.25 4.39
CA ASP A 117 -3.56 24.33 5.34
C ASP A 117 -2.15 24.15 5.88
N LYS A 118 -1.29 25.12 5.65
CA LYS A 118 0.12 25.03 6.05
C LYS A 118 0.31 24.99 7.55
N THR A 119 -0.70 25.39 8.32
CA THR A 119 -0.59 25.36 9.77
C THR A 119 -0.94 24.01 10.37
N VAL A 120 -1.46 23.10 9.56
CA VAL A 120 -1.92 21.79 10.02
C VAL A 120 -1.18 20.74 9.25
N VAL A 121 -0.32 19.99 9.92
CA VAL A 121 0.55 18.99 9.29
C VAL A 121 0.23 17.61 9.83
N PRO A 122 -0.17 16.67 8.97
CA PRO A 122 -0.38 15.29 9.42
C PRO A 122 0.98 14.62 9.67
N TYR A 123 0.98 13.57 10.48
CA TYR A 123 2.20 12.80 10.68
C TYR A 123 1.87 11.35 11.03
N LEU A 124 2.84 10.47 10.79
CA LEU A 124 2.75 9.06 11.09
C LEU A 124 3.55 8.74 12.35
N THR A 125 3.04 7.82 13.15
CA THR A 125 3.80 7.29 14.29
C THR A 125 4.16 5.83 14.08
N ASP A 126 3.47 5.12 13.18
CA ASP A 126 3.76 3.72 12.92
C ASP A 126 3.29 3.36 11.52
N MET A 127 3.98 2.38 10.92
CA MET A 127 3.61 1.84 9.61
C MET A 127 3.94 0.36 9.59
N ARG A 128 2.97 -0.46 9.23
CA ARG A 128 3.16 -1.89 9.03
C ARG A 128 2.70 -2.27 7.64
N CYS A 129 3.53 -3.03 6.93
CA CYS A 129 3.20 -3.57 5.62
C CYS A 129 3.18 -5.08 5.75
N ILE A 130 2.09 -5.70 5.33
CA ILE A 130 1.92 -7.14 5.42
C ILE A 130 1.73 -7.67 4.01
N ALA A 131 2.66 -8.52 3.58
CA ALA A 131 2.54 -9.22 2.30
C ALA A 131 2.03 -10.63 2.61
N LEU A 132 0.89 -10.96 2.06
CA LEU A 132 0.22 -12.21 2.36
C LEU A 132 0.63 -13.29 1.35
N PRO A 133 0.75 -14.55 1.77
CA PRO A 133 1.17 -15.61 0.86
C PRO A 133 0.24 -15.73 -0.33
N SER A 134 0.81 -16.14 -1.46
CA SER A 134 0.02 -16.37 -2.65
C SER A 134 -0.86 -17.60 -2.46
N ASN A 135 -2.11 -17.50 -2.90
CA ASN A 135 -3.04 -18.61 -2.81
C ASN A 135 -2.78 -19.68 -3.86
N ILE A 136 -1.87 -19.44 -4.77
CA ILE A 136 -1.58 -20.40 -5.83
C ILE A 136 -1.16 -21.74 -5.24
N ASN A 137 -0.37 -21.72 -4.19
CA ASN A 137 0.15 -22.94 -3.61
C ASN A 137 -0.90 -23.75 -2.86
N SER A 138 -1.94 -23.11 -2.37
CA SER A 138 -2.95 -23.83 -1.61
C SER A 138 -3.78 -24.75 -2.48
N SER A 139 -3.83 -24.51 -3.76
CA SER A 139 -4.60 -25.34 -4.68
C SER A 139 -3.90 -26.63 -5.03
N ILE A 140 -2.65 -26.77 -4.67
CA ILE A 140 -1.85 -27.96 -4.96
C ILE A 140 -1.94 -28.99 -3.86
N GLY A 141 -2.21 -28.52 -2.68
CA GLY A 141 -2.19 -29.32 -1.47
C GLY A 141 -3.31 -30.32 -1.35
#